data_6865c5ba828fab5f31a91607ec1e6e59
#
_entry.id   6865c5ba828fab5f31a91607ec1e6e59
#
_cell.length_a   1.000
_cell.length_b   1.000
_cell.length_c   1.000
_cell.angle_alpha   90.00
_cell.angle_beta   90.00
_cell.angle_gamma   90.00
#
_symmetry.space_group_name_H-M   'P 1'
#
loop_
_entity.id
_entity.type
_entity.pdbx_description
1 polymer ?
#
loop_
_entity_poly.entity_id
_entity_poly.type
_entity_poly.pdbx_seq_one_letter_code
_entity_poly.pdbx_strand_id
1 'polypeptide(L)'
;MIFSKPLYYITKVRDHHKSKEKILSMISKIDGRYDDGISKISNTDWLNQQNGVVFDWYTYSFSERDRESYVKLIYKKFGKSKSSIKTIWFNQYDSNSGTEHKMHSHYDDAHPNDLANIYYIELKDKSLRTILKHPKTGKEIVPRVKEGQILTFDARIKHKSPPNHTDTRKTIISFNTLFLE
;
A
#
# COMPACT_ATOMS: atom_id res chain seq x y z
N MET A 1 -12.76 -30.47 0.91
CA MET A 1 -11.94 -29.51 0.14
C MET A 1 -11.66 -28.31 1.03
N ILE A 2 -10.46 -28.19 1.57
CA ILE A 2 -10.06 -27.04 2.41
C ILE A 2 -9.70 -25.93 1.41
N PHE A 3 -10.62 -24.98 1.16
CA PHE A 3 -10.30 -23.78 0.39
C PHE A 3 -9.32 -22.95 1.23
N SER A 4 -8.04 -23.01 0.90
CA SER A 4 -7.05 -22.10 1.48
C SER A 4 -7.45 -20.67 1.11
N LYS A 5 -7.50 -19.77 2.11
CA LYS A 5 -7.76 -18.34 1.86
C LYS A 5 -6.72 -17.83 0.85
N PRO A 6 -7.13 -17.03 -0.14
CA PRO A 6 -6.18 -16.45 -1.09
C PRO A 6 -5.16 -15.59 -0.35
N LEU A 7 -3.92 -15.56 -0.87
CA LEU A 7 -2.80 -14.84 -0.27
C LEU A 7 -3.04 -13.32 -0.26
N TYR A 8 -3.79 -12.80 -1.22
CA TYR A 8 -4.10 -11.37 -1.37
C TYR A 8 -5.44 -11.16 -2.05
N TYR A 9 -5.95 -9.95 -1.94
CA TYR A 9 -7.14 -9.46 -2.64
C TYR A 9 -6.80 -8.21 -3.44
N ILE A 10 -7.55 -7.96 -4.53
CA ILE A 10 -7.45 -6.75 -5.34
C ILE A 10 -8.82 -6.10 -5.41
N THR A 11 -8.89 -4.81 -5.05
CA THR A 11 -10.09 -3.99 -5.12
C THR A 11 -9.88 -2.82 -6.07
N LYS A 12 -10.85 -2.52 -6.94
CA LYS A 12 -10.78 -1.37 -7.83
C LYS A 12 -11.33 -0.12 -7.14
N VAL A 13 -10.59 0.98 -7.21
CA VAL A 13 -11.04 2.33 -6.82
C VAL A 13 -11.76 2.94 -8.01
N ARG A 14 -13.05 3.25 -7.86
CA ARG A 14 -13.91 3.64 -9.00
C ARG A 14 -13.58 5.01 -9.56
N ASP A 15 -13.37 5.96 -8.67
CA ASP A 15 -13.09 7.37 -9.03
C ASP A 15 -11.59 7.71 -9.05
N HIS A 16 -10.75 6.69 -9.27
CA HIS A 16 -9.29 6.85 -9.29
C HIS A 16 -8.81 8.02 -10.16
N HIS A 17 -9.35 8.17 -11.37
CA HIS A 17 -8.96 9.23 -12.29
C HIS A 17 -9.21 10.64 -11.73
N LYS A 18 -10.26 10.83 -10.91
CA LYS A 18 -10.56 12.10 -10.25
C LYS A 18 -9.63 12.39 -9.07
N SER A 19 -9.26 11.33 -8.35
CA SER A 19 -8.42 11.44 -7.15
C SER A 19 -6.94 11.57 -7.50
N LYS A 20 -6.49 10.94 -8.58
CA LYS A 20 -5.08 10.83 -8.95
C LYS A 20 -4.37 12.17 -9.03
N GLU A 21 -4.89 13.11 -9.85
CA GLU A 21 -4.26 14.42 -10.05
C GLU A 21 -4.21 15.22 -8.76
N LYS A 22 -5.29 15.18 -7.98
CA LYS A 22 -5.36 15.87 -6.69
C LYS A 22 -4.34 15.32 -5.71
N ILE A 23 -4.22 13.99 -5.59
CA ILE A 23 -3.25 13.33 -4.71
C ILE A 23 -1.83 13.69 -5.14
N LEU A 24 -1.51 13.59 -6.43
CA LEU A 24 -0.19 13.93 -6.95
C LEU A 24 0.17 15.41 -6.74
N SER A 25 -0.79 16.32 -6.92
CA SER A 25 -0.61 17.74 -6.63
C SER A 25 -0.35 18.00 -5.13
N MET A 26 -0.96 17.23 -4.25
CA MET A 26 -0.69 17.35 -2.81
C MET A 26 0.69 16.80 -2.46
N ILE A 27 1.04 15.62 -2.97
CA ILE A 27 2.33 14.98 -2.73
C ILE A 27 3.48 15.87 -3.21
N SER A 28 3.32 16.57 -4.35
CA SER A 28 4.37 17.45 -4.89
C SER A 28 4.74 18.63 -3.98
N LYS A 29 3.91 18.94 -2.99
CA LYS A 29 4.15 20.01 -2.01
C LYS A 29 4.82 19.51 -0.72
N ILE A 30 4.99 18.21 -0.59
CA ILE A 30 5.56 17.58 0.59
C ILE A 30 7.00 17.20 0.27
N ASP A 31 7.94 17.82 0.98
CA ASP A 31 9.33 17.42 0.92
C ASP A 31 9.58 16.41 2.04
N GLY A 32 9.66 15.15 1.68
CA GLY A 32 9.98 14.06 2.59
C GLY A 32 10.88 13.08 1.87
N ARG A 33 12.04 12.77 2.43
CA ARG A 33 12.94 11.74 1.93
C ARG A 33 13.12 10.66 2.97
N TYR A 34 13.18 9.43 2.52
CA TYR A 34 13.44 8.30 3.39
C TYR A 34 14.55 7.44 2.78
N ASP A 35 15.64 7.33 3.51
CA ASP A 35 16.71 6.38 3.25
C ASP A 35 17.25 5.93 4.61
N ASP A 36 16.95 4.68 5.00
CA ASP A 36 17.43 4.07 6.24
C ASP A 36 18.68 3.21 6.03
N GLY A 37 19.32 3.34 4.86
CA GLY A 37 20.44 2.49 4.43
C GLY A 37 20.02 1.10 3.96
N ILE A 38 18.76 0.72 4.18
CA ILE A 38 18.18 -0.57 3.80
C ILE A 38 17.17 -0.38 2.67
N SER A 39 16.31 0.65 2.80
CA SER A 39 15.26 1.00 1.84
C SER A 39 15.46 2.42 1.37
N LYS A 40 15.41 2.63 0.04
CA LYS A 40 15.51 3.93 -0.60
C LYS A 40 14.20 4.30 -1.24
N ILE A 41 13.55 5.32 -0.72
CA ILE A 41 12.29 5.85 -1.24
C ILE A 41 12.53 7.31 -1.62
N SER A 42 12.17 7.72 -2.83
CA SER A 42 12.48 9.06 -3.33
C SER A 42 11.73 10.15 -2.57
N ASN A 43 10.48 9.89 -2.21
CA ASN A 43 9.65 10.78 -1.42
C ASN A 43 8.61 9.99 -0.61
N THR A 44 8.39 10.38 0.67
CA THR A 44 7.40 9.77 1.55
C THR A 44 7.12 10.69 2.75
N ASP A 45 5.91 10.64 3.29
CA ASP A 45 5.54 11.30 4.54
C ASP A 45 5.63 10.39 5.78
N TRP A 46 6.20 9.18 5.64
CA TRP A 46 6.31 8.23 6.75
C TRP A 46 6.99 8.83 7.99
N LEU A 47 8.11 9.54 7.82
CA LEU A 47 8.81 10.19 8.92
C LEU A 47 7.99 11.33 9.54
N ASN A 48 7.23 12.07 8.74
CA ASN A 48 6.36 13.12 9.24
C ASN A 48 5.29 12.55 10.17
N GLN A 49 4.74 11.37 9.87
CA GLN A 49 3.79 10.69 10.74
C GLN A 49 4.43 10.24 12.05
N GLN A 50 5.66 9.76 12.04
CA GLN A 50 6.41 9.44 13.27
C GLN A 50 6.59 10.66 14.16
N ASN A 51 6.67 11.87 13.59
CA ASN A 51 6.78 13.13 14.26
C ASN A 51 5.42 13.81 14.57
N GLY A 52 4.31 13.10 14.39
CA GLY A 52 2.96 13.59 14.70
C GLY A 52 2.32 14.44 13.60
N VAL A 53 2.95 14.62 12.45
CA VAL A 53 2.35 15.33 11.30
C VAL A 53 1.65 14.28 10.43
N VAL A 54 0.33 14.24 10.49
CA VAL A 54 -0.49 13.25 9.77
C VAL A 54 -1.24 13.90 8.62
N PHE A 55 -1.01 13.41 7.40
CA PHE A 55 -1.90 13.66 6.27
C PHE A 55 -2.98 12.57 6.23
N ASP A 56 -4.24 12.96 6.21
CA ASP A 56 -5.34 12.02 6.01
C ASP A 56 -5.50 11.69 4.52
N TRP A 57 -4.58 10.89 4.00
CA TRP A 57 -4.63 10.41 2.61
C TRP A 57 -5.92 9.68 2.28
N TYR A 58 -6.57 9.09 3.28
CA TYR A 58 -7.80 8.34 3.08
C TYR A 58 -8.94 9.22 2.60
N THR A 59 -9.08 10.42 3.19
CA THR A 59 -10.09 11.41 2.76
C THR A 59 -9.89 11.85 1.30
N TYR A 60 -8.64 11.92 0.84
CA TYR A 60 -8.32 12.33 -0.52
C TYR A 60 -8.22 11.17 -1.52
N SER A 61 -7.93 9.96 -1.03
CA SER A 61 -7.71 8.78 -1.87
C SER A 61 -9.01 8.05 -2.20
N PHE A 62 -10.01 8.11 -1.32
CA PHE A 62 -11.21 7.28 -1.45
C PHE A 62 -12.48 8.13 -1.35
N SER A 63 -13.37 7.94 -2.35
CA SER A 63 -14.75 8.36 -2.22
C SER A 63 -15.45 7.55 -1.12
N GLU A 64 -16.56 8.05 -0.57
CA GLU A 64 -17.38 7.31 0.38
C GLU A 64 -17.78 5.92 -0.17
N ARG A 65 -18.13 5.87 -1.46
CA ARG A 65 -18.46 4.62 -2.15
C ARG A 65 -17.30 3.62 -2.21
N ASP A 66 -16.07 4.10 -2.38
CA ASP A 66 -14.88 3.23 -2.39
C ASP A 66 -14.55 2.75 -0.99
N ARG A 67 -14.73 3.60 0.03
CA ARG A 67 -14.64 3.21 1.46
C ARG A 67 -15.63 2.10 1.77
N GLU A 68 -16.90 2.25 1.40
CA GLU A 68 -17.90 1.21 1.58
C GLU A 68 -17.54 -0.10 0.86
N SER A 69 -17.01 0.00 -0.35
CA SER A 69 -16.58 -1.17 -1.13
C SER A 69 -15.44 -1.91 -0.43
N TYR A 70 -14.48 -1.18 0.14
CA TYR A 70 -13.40 -1.75 0.94
C TYR A 70 -13.93 -2.41 2.22
N VAL A 71 -14.81 -1.74 2.98
CA VAL A 71 -15.43 -2.30 4.19
C VAL A 71 -16.24 -3.55 3.86
N LYS A 72 -17.01 -3.57 2.78
CA LYS A 72 -17.74 -4.75 2.31
C LYS A 72 -16.79 -5.90 1.95
N LEU A 73 -15.63 -5.60 1.35
CA LEU A 73 -14.59 -6.61 1.10
C LEU A 73 -14.08 -7.22 2.40
N ILE A 74 -13.73 -6.39 3.38
CA ILE A 74 -13.26 -6.82 4.71
C ILE A 74 -14.28 -7.73 5.37
N TYR A 75 -15.55 -7.29 5.43
CA TYR A 75 -16.64 -8.11 5.99
C TYR A 75 -16.77 -9.46 5.28
N LYS A 76 -16.86 -9.44 3.94
CA LYS A 76 -17.07 -10.65 3.13
C LYS A 76 -15.92 -11.64 3.22
N LYS A 77 -14.67 -11.16 3.27
CA LYS A 77 -13.47 -11.99 3.16
C LYS A 77 -12.88 -12.42 4.49
N PHE A 78 -13.03 -11.59 5.51
CA PHE A 78 -12.42 -11.80 6.81
C PHE A 78 -13.46 -12.05 7.94
N GLY A 79 -14.76 -11.85 7.67
CA GLY A 79 -15.85 -12.02 8.64
C GLY A 79 -15.82 -10.97 9.76
N LYS A 80 -15.21 -9.80 9.50
CA LYS A 80 -15.04 -8.72 10.48
C LYS A 80 -15.95 -7.55 10.13
N SER A 81 -16.84 -7.17 11.03
CA SER A 81 -17.81 -6.08 10.84
C SER A 81 -17.23 -4.69 11.12
N LYS A 82 -16.14 -4.62 11.89
CA LYS A 82 -15.49 -3.37 12.29
C LYS A 82 -13.99 -3.43 12.01
N SER A 83 -13.46 -2.35 11.48
CA SER A 83 -12.02 -2.17 11.27
C SER A 83 -11.66 -0.69 11.37
N SER A 84 -10.42 -0.41 11.76
CA SER A 84 -9.85 0.94 11.74
C SER A 84 -8.59 0.98 10.89
N ILE A 85 -8.37 2.12 10.23
CA ILE A 85 -7.07 2.42 9.61
C ILE A 85 -6.19 2.99 10.70
N LYS A 86 -5.01 2.39 10.89
CA LYS A 86 -4.06 2.78 11.95
C LYS A 86 -3.05 3.79 11.47
N THR A 87 -2.49 3.54 10.31
CA THR A 87 -1.47 4.40 9.68
C THR A 87 -1.75 4.46 8.20
N ILE A 88 -1.49 5.62 7.58
CA ILE A 88 -1.65 5.83 6.15
C ILE A 88 -0.60 6.83 5.67
N TRP A 89 0.19 6.46 4.65
CA TRP A 89 1.26 7.30 4.10
C TRP A 89 1.43 7.06 2.60
N PHE A 90 2.14 7.96 1.93
CA PHE A 90 2.54 7.75 0.54
C PHE A 90 4.01 7.33 0.41
N ASN A 91 4.31 6.69 -0.72
CA ASN A 91 5.68 6.45 -1.18
C ASN A 91 5.77 6.74 -2.69
N GLN A 92 6.81 7.45 -3.08
CA GLN A 92 7.19 7.65 -4.49
C GLN A 92 8.56 7.03 -4.78
N TYR A 93 8.63 6.37 -5.92
CA TYR A 93 9.83 5.75 -6.47
C TYR A 93 10.08 6.38 -7.83
N ASP A 94 11.06 7.31 -7.90
CA ASP A 94 11.34 8.08 -9.10
C ASP A 94 11.87 7.20 -10.23
N SER A 95 11.66 7.66 -11.48
CA SER A 95 12.17 7.00 -12.67
C SER A 95 13.70 6.93 -12.65
N ASN A 96 14.23 5.78 -13.06
CA ASN A 96 15.68 5.53 -13.18
C ASN A 96 16.51 5.82 -11.90
N SER A 97 15.88 5.90 -10.74
CA SER A 97 16.52 6.29 -9.49
C SER A 97 17.15 5.13 -8.72
N GLY A 98 16.79 3.89 -9.05
CA GLY A 98 17.12 2.71 -8.25
C GLY A 98 16.44 2.69 -6.87
N THR A 99 15.48 3.60 -6.62
CA THR A 99 14.74 3.63 -5.35
C THR A 99 13.92 2.36 -5.18
N GLU A 100 13.94 1.80 -3.99
CA GLU A 100 13.32 0.54 -3.64
C GLU A 100 12.80 0.55 -2.20
N HIS A 101 12.01 -0.44 -1.84
CA HIS A 101 11.71 -0.76 -0.45
C HIS A 101 12.02 -2.22 -0.19
N LYS A 102 12.95 -2.50 0.72
CA LYS A 102 13.42 -3.85 1.02
C LYS A 102 12.33 -4.73 1.59
N MET A 103 12.61 -6.03 1.65
CA MET A 103 11.67 -7.03 2.18
C MET A 103 11.37 -6.79 3.65
N HIS A 104 10.12 -6.49 3.98
CA HIS A 104 9.62 -6.18 5.33
C HIS A 104 8.19 -6.68 5.52
N SER A 105 7.63 -6.54 6.73
CA SER A 105 6.23 -6.77 7.06
C SER A 105 5.70 -5.61 7.91
N HIS A 106 4.38 -5.48 8.01
CA HIS A 106 3.74 -4.42 8.78
C HIS A 106 3.18 -4.91 10.12
N TYR A 107 3.59 -6.09 10.56
CA TYR A 107 3.18 -6.67 11.84
C TYR A 107 4.39 -6.86 12.74
N ASP A 108 4.29 -6.39 13.96
CA ASP A 108 5.07 -6.80 15.11
C ASP A 108 4.15 -6.84 16.36
N ASP A 109 4.63 -7.41 17.46
CA ASP A 109 3.81 -7.59 18.66
C ASP A 109 3.49 -6.26 19.36
N ALA A 110 4.33 -5.23 19.18
CA ALA A 110 4.10 -3.89 19.73
C ALA A 110 3.11 -3.07 18.88
N HIS A 111 3.06 -3.35 17.56
CA HIS A 111 2.22 -2.66 16.59
C HIS A 111 1.40 -3.67 15.77
N PRO A 112 0.41 -4.34 16.38
CA PRO A 112 -0.39 -5.34 15.68
C PRO A 112 -1.25 -4.68 14.60
N ASN A 113 -1.01 -5.09 13.35
CA ASN A 113 -1.87 -4.78 12.20
C ASN A 113 -2.37 -6.10 11.62
N ASP A 114 -3.63 -6.14 11.19
CA ASP A 114 -4.19 -7.35 10.57
C ASP A 114 -3.93 -7.38 9.07
N LEU A 115 -4.06 -6.22 8.41
CA LEU A 115 -3.91 -6.09 6.97
C LEU A 115 -2.95 -4.96 6.60
N ALA A 116 -2.13 -5.22 5.60
CA ALA A 116 -1.41 -4.22 4.83
C ALA A 116 -2.12 -3.98 3.50
N ASN A 117 -2.20 -2.72 3.10
CA ASN A 117 -2.88 -2.28 1.89
C ASN A 117 -2.00 -1.34 1.10
N ILE A 118 -2.04 -1.48 -0.22
CA ILE A 118 -1.28 -0.64 -1.15
C ILE A 118 -2.22 -0.19 -2.27
N TYR A 119 -2.53 1.10 -2.30
CA TYR A 119 -3.29 1.72 -3.38
C TYR A 119 -2.33 2.32 -4.41
N TYR A 120 -2.41 1.87 -5.65
CA TYR A 120 -1.52 2.29 -6.73
C TYR A 120 -2.07 3.55 -7.41
N ILE A 121 -1.44 4.69 -7.12
CA ILE A 121 -1.76 5.99 -7.73
C ILE A 121 -1.14 6.10 -9.13
N GLU A 122 0.13 5.68 -9.27
CA GLU A 122 0.86 5.56 -10.53
C GLU A 122 1.51 4.19 -10.61
N LEU A 123 1.24 3.45 -11.69
CA LEU A 123 1.86 2.18 -11.98
C LEU A 123 1.79 1.89 -13.49
N LYS A 124 2.58 2.59 -14.27
CA LYS A 124 2.66 2.38 -15.73
C LYS A 124 3.43 1.11 -16.07
N ASP A 125 4.59 0.90 -15.42
CA ASP A 125 5.41 -0.29 -15.63
C ASP A 125 5.02 -1.42 -14.66
N LYS A 126 4.73 -2.59 -15.23
CA LYS A 126 4.31 -3.78 -14.48
C LYS A 126 5.44 -4.42 -13.68
N SER A 127 6.69 -4.16 -14.02
CA SER A 127 7.87 -4.64 -13.28
C SER A 127 7.97 -4.01 -11.89
N LEU A 128 7.36 -2.84 -11.68
CA LEU A 128 7.34 -2.10 -10.42
C LEU A 128 6.27 -2.57 -9.42
N ARG A 129 5.54 -3.65 -9.74
CA ARG A 129 4.56 -4.21 -8.81
C ARG A 129 5.23 -4.67 -7.53
N THR A 130 4.51 -4.54 -6.42
CA THR A 130 4.92 -5.12 -5.15
C THR A 130 5.07 -6.63 -5.28
N ILE A 131 6.12 -7.17 -4.67
CA ILE A 131 6.43 -8.59 -4.63
C ILE A 131 6.11 -9.09 -3.22
N LEU A 132 5.25 -10.11 -3.11
CA LEU A 132 4.90 -10.78 -1.86
C LEU A 132 5.74 -12.04 -1.70
N LYS A 133 6.17 -12.36 -0.48
CA LYS A 133 6.81 -13.63 -0.15
C LYS A 133 5.77 -14.59 0.42
N HIS A 134 5.55 -15.73 -0.24
CA HIS A 134 4.60 -16.73 0.23
C HIS A 134 5.05 -17.30 1.59
N PRO A 135 4.22 -17.23 2.66
CA PRO A 135 4.65 -17.54 4.03
C PRO A 135 5.09 -18.99 4.24
N LYS A 136 4.49 -19.93 3.51
CA LYS A 136 4.81 -21.37 3.65
C LYS A 136 5.94 -21.83 2.74
N THR A 137 6.01 -21.31 1.52
CA THR A 137 6.96 -21.81 0.49
C THR A 137 8.18 -20.92 0.30
N GLY A 138 8.15 -19.70 0.81
CA GLY A 138 9.19 -18.69 0.60
C GLY A 138 9.25 -18.13 -0.84
N LYS A 139 8.44 -18.64 -1.77
CA LYS A 139 8.42 -18.19 -3.17
C LYS A 139 7.92 -16.75 -3.29
N GLU A 140 8.55 -16.00 -4.17
CA GLU A 140 8.09 -14.65 -4.53
C GLU A 140 6.89 -14.74 -5.48
N ILE A 141 5.89 -13.91 -5.21
CA ILE A 141 4.64 -13.81 -5.99
C ILE A 141 4.44 -12.35 -6.36
N VAL A 142 4.20 -12.09 -7.64
CA VAL A 142 3.89 -10.75 -8.15
C VAL A 142 2.39 -10.66 -8.44
N PRO A 143 1.59 -9.99 -7.58
CA PRO A 143 0.17 -9.79 -7.82
C PRO A 143 -0.09 -9.05 -9.14
N ARG A 144 -1.12 -9.44 -9.87
CA ARG A 144 -1.48 -8.80 -11.15
C ARG A 144 -2.26 -7.48 -10.97
N VAL A 145 -1.82 -6.67 -10.02
CA VAL A 145 -2.41 -5.37 -9.72
C VAL A 145 -2.12 -4.35 -10.83
N LYS A 146 -2.98 -3.36 -10.95
CA LYS A 146 -2.88 -2.24 -11.90
C LYS A 146 -3.04 -0.91 -11.17
N GLU A 147 -2.68 0.17 -11.84
CA GLU A 147 -3.02 1.53 -11.42
C GLU A 147 -4.52 1.65 -11.13
N GLY A 148 -4.90 2.39 -10.10
CA GLY A 148 -6.28 2.53 -9.65
C GLY A 148 -6.83 1.35 -8.84
N GLN A 149 -5.97 0.44 -8.40
CA GLN A 149 -6.37 -0.70 -7.58
C GLN A 149 -5.66 -0.71 -6.22
N ILE A 150 -6.32 -1.31 -5.24
CA ILE A 150 -5.78 -1.61 -3.91
C ILE A 150 -5.40 -3.09 -3.87
N LEU A 151 -4.17 -3.37 -3.48
CA LEU A 151 -3.69 -4.69 -3.10
C LEU A 151 -3.80 -4.82 -1.58
N THR A 152 -4.55 -5.82 -1.09
CA THR A 152 -4.76 -6.10 0.34
C THR A 152 -4.25 -7.49 0.69
N PHE A 153 -3.45 -7.61 1.74
CA PHE A 153 -2.90 -8.89 2.22
C PHE A 153 -2.67 -8.85 3.74
N ASP A 154 -2.47 -10.01 4.36
CA ASP A 154 -2.16 -10.13 5.79
C ASP A 154 -0.87 -9.35 6.12
N ALA A 155 -0.89 -8.52 7.15
CA ALA A 155 0.22 -7.65 7.54
C ALA A 155 1.51 -8.42 7.88
N ARG A 156 1.43 -9.72 8.21
CA ARG A 156 2.57 -10.60 8.46
C ARG A 156 3.27 -11.07 7.18
N ILE A 157 2.65 -10.90 6.01
CA ILE A 157 3.27 -11.29 4.74
C ILE A 157 4.40 -10.32 4.42
N LYS A 158 5.61 -10.87 4.33
CA LYS A 158 6.77 -10.10 3.88
C LYS A 158 6.61 -9.69 2.43
N HIS A 159 6.93 -8.44 2.15
CA HIS A 159 6.81 -7.85 0.82
C HIS A 159 7.89 -6.80 0.57
N LYS A 160 8.10 -6.48 -0.69
CA LYS A 160 9.08 -5.47 -1.13
C LYS A 160 8.55 -4.68 -2.33
N SER A 161 9.07 -3.48 -2.53
CA SER A 161 9.01 -2.77 -3.82
C SER A 161 10.34 -2.97 -4.53
N PRO A 162 10.36 -3.50 -5.77
CA PRO A 162 11.61 -3.66 -6.52
C PRO A 162 12.23 -2.30 -6.82
N PRO A 163 13.58 -2.24 -7.07
CA PRO A 163 14.24 -1.03 -7.48
C PRO A 163 13.68 -0.49 -8.80
N ASN A 164 13.51 0.82 -8.87
CA ASN A 164 12.98 1.47 -10.07
C ASN A 164 14.09 1.87 -11.04
N HIS A 165 14.36 1.01 -12.01
CA HIS A 165 15.25 1.24 -13.15
C HIS A 165 14.48 1.54 -14.46
N THR A 166 13.19 1.84 -14.36
CA THR A 166 12.33 2.17 -15.50
C THR A 166 12.25 3.67 -15.71
N ASP A 167 11.79 4.09 -16.89
CA ASP A 167 11.55 5.50 -17.23
C ASP A 167 10.27 6.10 -16.63
N THR A 168 9.54 5.31 -15.81
CA THR A 168 8.29 5.73 -15.21
C THR A 168 8.39 5.79 -13.68
N ARG A 169 7.71 6.77 -13.09
CA ARG A 169 7.56 6.86 -11.63
C ARG A 169 6.47 5.91 -11.15
N LYS A 170 6.67 5.34 -9.98
CA LYS A 170 5.64 4.64 -9.20
C LYS A 170 5.26 5.48 -7.99
N THR A 171 3.95 5.68 -7.77
CA THR A 171 3.41 6.33 -6.58
C THR A 171 2.33 5.45 -5.95
N ILE A 172 2.43 5.23 -4.65
CA ILE A 172 1.47 4.44 -3.89
C ILE A 172 1.03 5.18 -2.62
N ILE A 173 -0.19 4.89 -2.17
CA ILE A 173 -0.65 5.16 -0.81
C ILE A 173 -0.68 3.82 -0.08
N SER A 174 0.09 3.72 0.99
CA SER A 174 0.10 2.54 1.86
C SER A 174 -0.72 2.81 3.12
N PHE A 175 -1.45 1.82 3.60
CA PHE A 175 -2.17 1.94 4.86
C PHE A 175 -2.36 0.59 5.54
N ASN A 176 -2.38 0.63 6.88
CA ASN A 176 -2.59 -0.55 7.72
C ASN A 176 -4.00 -0.56 8.29
N THR A 177 -4.58 -1.75 8.40
CA THR A 177 -5.91 -1.95 8.98
C THR A 177 -5.81 -2.88 10.18
N LEU A 178 -6.50 -2.50 11.26
CA LEU A 178 -6.71 -3.34 12.44
C LEU A 178 -8.20 -3.70 12.51
N PHE A 179 -8.51 -4.98 12.75
CA PHE A 179 -9.86 -5.41 13.07
C PHE A 179 -10.20 -5.00 14.50
N LEU A 180 -11.41 -4.52 14.67
CA LEU A 180 -11.97 -4.23 15.99
C LEU A 180 -12.84 -5.42 16.40
N GLU A 181 -12.72 -5.84 17.64
CA GLU A 181 -13.54 -6.90 18.22
C GLU A 181 -15.03 -6.54 18.26
#